data_f38fb82621ec4ea321f9d35168322729
#
_entry.id   f38fb82621ec4ea321f9d35168322729
#
_cell.length_a   1.000
_cell.length_b   1.000
_cell.length_c   1.000
_cell.angle_alpha   90.00
_cell.angle_beta   90.00
_cell.angle_gamma   90.00
#
_symmetry.space_group_name_H-M   'P 1'
#
loop_
_entity.id
_entity.type
_entity.pdbx_description
1 polymer ?
#
loop_
_entity_poly.entity_id
_entity_poly.type
_entity_poly.pdbx_seq_one_letter_code
_entity_poly.pdbx_strand_id
1 'polypeptide(L)'
;MAVFKSTPVTKIINGITVEASNVSVVTDPLYTTTGEYTIIVRDVPKCVVTLDPKTTEHVVIKAMTEVLISSPNEKIDDDYNEILIQKGACVEMRFVINKWYILSSDGLKNS
;
A
#
# COMPACT_ATOMS: atom_id res chain seq x y z
N MET A 1 9.91 16.31 -5.02
CA MET A 1 9.60 14.91 -4.88
C MET A 1 8.96 14.64 -3.53
N ALA A 2 7.91 13.89 -3.51
CA ALA A 2 7.09 13.75 -2.33
C ALA A 2 7.02 12.32 -1.80
N VAL A 3 8.06 11.54 -2.01
CA VAL A 3 8.16 10.18 -1.50
C VAL A 3 9.39 10.04 -0.62
N PHE A 4 9.15 9.64 0.62
CA PHE A 4 10.22 9.22 1.50
C PHE A 4 10.21 7.70 1.59
N LYS A 5 11.33 7.09 1.30
CA LYS A 5 11.48 5.67 1.45
C LYS A 5 12.40 5.41 2.62
N SER A 6 11.84 4.86 3.68
CA SER A 6 12.64 4.48 4.84
C SER A 6 13.53 3.30 4.49
N THR A 7 14.80 3.37 4.86
CA THR A 7 15.63 2.16 4.82
C THR A 7 15.18 1.25 5.96
N PRO A 8 15.31 -0.08 5.79
CA PRO A 8 15.01 -0.99 6.90
C PRO A 8 15.85 -0.63 8.12
N VAL A 9 15.21 -0.59 9.26
CA VAL A 9 15.88 -0.29 10.53
C VAL A 9 16.19 -1.59 11.22
N THR A 10 17.45 -1.76 11.62
CA THR A 10 17.87 -2.92 12.38
C THR A 10 17.68 -2.65 13.86
N LYS A 11 16.95 -3.50 14.55
CA LYS A 11 16.72 -3.41 15.99
C LYS A 11 17.27 -4.66 16.67
N ILE A 12 17.73 -4.47 17.90
CA ILE A 12 18.16 -5.60 18.73
C ILE A 12 17.09 -5.79 19.81
N ILE A 13 16.45 -6.95 19.78
CA ILE A 13 15.43 -7.33 20.75
C ILE A 13 15.87 -8.66 21.39
N ASN A 14 16.08 -8.64 22.70
CA ASN A 14 16.54 -9.81 23.43
C ASN A 14 17.79 -10.46 22.84
N GLY A 15 18.74 -9.64 22.37
CA GLY A 15 19.95 -10.11 21.75
C GLY A 15 19.82 -10.59 20.30
N ILE A 16 18.63 -10.48 19.73
CA ILE A 16 18.37 -10.88 18.35
C ILE A 16 18.22 -9.60 17.50
N THR A 17 18.92 -9.58 16.37
CA THR A 17 18.78 -8.48 15.40
C THR A 17 17.54 -8.70 14.55
N VAL A 18 16.62 -7.74 14.59
CA VAL A 18 15.38 -7.79 13.80
C VAL A 18 15.37 -6.63 12.82
N GLU A 19 15.16 -6.94 11.56
CA GLU A 19 15.06 -5.94 10.50
C GLU A 19 13.62 -5.48 10.36
N ALA A 20 13.41 -4.16 10.37
CA ALA A 20 12.08 -3.59 10.18
C ALA A 20 11.69 -3.62 8.70
N SER A 21 10.38 -3.69 8.44
CA SER A 21 9.85 -3.67 7.09
C SER A 21 10.11 -2.34 6.39
N ASN A 22 10.22 -2.36 5.07
CA ASN A 22 10.29 -1.16 4.27
C ASN A 22 8.97 -0.39 4.34
N VAL A 23 9.07 0.90 4.54
CA VAL A 23 7.94 1.81 4.59
C VAL A 23 8.20 2.98 3.66
N SER A 24 7.21 3.32 2.84
CA SER A 24 7.21 4.53 2.04
C SER A 24 6.15 5.48 2.56
N VAL A 25 6.53 6.74 2.78
CA VAL A 25 5.58 7.79 3.09
C VAL A 25 5.39 8.60 1.80
N VAL A 26 4.17 8.60 1.27
CA VAL A 26 3.86 9.16 -0.02
C VAL A 26 3.04 10.44 0.17
N THR A 27 3.53 11.52 -0.40
CA THR A 27 2.86 12.82 -0.37
C THR A 27 2.60 13.37 -1.77
N ASP A 28 2.70 12.52 -2.79
CA ASP A 28 2.39 12.84 -4.17
C ASP A 28 0.96 12.44 -4.54
N PRO A 29 0.34 13.12 -5.52
CA PRO A 29 -0.99 12.68 -6.00
C PRO A 29 -0.98 11.38 -6.80
N LEU A 30 0.19 10.95 -7.28
CA LEU A 30 0.34 9.69 -8.03
C LEU A 30 1.54 8.93 -7.50
N TYR A 31 1.36 7.63 -7.30
CA TYR A 31 2.45 6.78 -6.84
C TYR A 31 2.27 5.35 -7.37
N THR A 32 3.36 4.73 -7.81
CA THR A 32 3.36 3.33 -8.22
C THR A 32 4.18 2.54 -7.20
N THR A 33 3.67 1.39 -6.78
CA THR A 33 4.36 0.55 -5.78
C THR A 33 5.71 0.08 -6.30
N THR A 34 6.71 0.02 -5.41
CA THR A 34 8.08 -0.32 -5.78
C THR A 34 8.68 -1.42 -4.89
N GLY A 35 7.83 -2.22 -4.26
CA GLY A 35 8.27 -3.36 -3.46
C GLY A 35 8.27 -3.13 -1.95
N GLU A 36 7.84 -1.96 -1.48
CA GLU A 36 7.70 -1.70 -0.06
C GLU A 36 6.56 -2.51 0.55
N TYR A 37 6.71 -2.89 1.79
CA TYR A 37 5.65 -3.61 2.49
C TYR A 37 4.52 -2.69 2.96
N THR A 38 4.86 -1.47 3.36
CA THR A 38 3.88 -0.53 3.89
C THR A 38 3.99 0.81 3.17
N ILE A 39 2.84 1.32 2.75
CA ILE A 39 2.72 2.64 2.13
C ILE A 39 1.79 3.48 3.00
N ILE A 40 2.26 4.64 3.43
CA ILE A 40 1.46 5.61 4.16
C ILE A 40 1.28 6.82 3.26
N VAL A 41 0.04 7.13 2.91
CA VAL A 41 -0.27 8.28 2.04
C VAL A 41 -0.81 9.41 2.89
N ARG A 42 -0.17 10.58 2.81
CA ARG A 42 -0.54 11.74 3.60
C ARG A 42 -0.14 13.05 2.94
N ASP A 43 -0.62 14.15 3.50
CA ASP A 43 -0.23 15.52 3.13
C ASP A 43 -0.49 15.89 1.67
N VAL A 44 -1.48 15.24 1.09
CA VAL A 44 -1.99 15.52 -0.26
C VAL A 44 -3.50 15.31 -0.21
N PRO A 45 -4.30 16.10 -0.96
CA PRO A 45 -5.76 15.98 -0.89
C PRO A 45 -6.28 14.60 -1.28
N LYS A 46 -5.64 13.97 -2.27
CA LYS A 46 -5.93 12.60 -2.67
C LYS A 46 -4.76 12.05 -3.47
N CYS A 47 -4.64 10.74 -3.50
CA CYS A 47 -3.57 10.06 -4.19
C CYS A 47 -4.12 8.85 -4.95
N VAL A 48 -3.55 8.59 -6.12
CA VAL A 48 -3.77 7.33 -6.84
C VAL A 48 -2.52 6.47 -6.63
N VAL A 49 -2.70 5.32 -6.01
CA VAL A 49 -1.63 4.34 -5.84
C VAL A 49 -1.85 3.23 -6.85
N THR A 50 -0.93 3.07 -7.78
CA THR A 50 -0.99 2.01 -8.79
C THR A 50 -0.21 0.81 -8.29
N LEU A 51 -0.87 -0.34 -8.28
CA LEU A 51 -0.25 -1.61 -7.89
C LEU A 51 0.56 -2.16 -9.05
N ASP A 52 1.83 -2.46 -8.80
CA ASP A 52 2.72 -3.04 -9.79
C ASP A 52 3.15 -4.44 -9.30
N PRO A 53 2.56 -5.51 -9.86
CA PRO A 53 2.90 -6.86 -9.42
C PRO A 53 4.30 -7.31 -9.78
N LYS A 54 4.99 -6.59 -10.66
CA LYS A 54 6.38 -6.90 -11.00
C LYS A 54 7.33 -6.54 -9.87
N THR A 55 6.95 -5.59 -9.02
CA THR A 55 7.79 -5.12 -7.92
C THR A 55 7.22 -5.48 -6.56
N THR A 56 5.91 -5.69 -6.47
CA THR A 56 5.20 -5.77 -5.21
C THR A 56 4.25 -6.97 -5.20
N GLU A 57 4.41 -7.85 -4.23
CA GLU A 57 3.52 -9.01 -4.06
C GLU A 57 2.61 -8.86 -2.84
N HIS A 58 3.04 -8.09 -1.85
CA HIS A 58 2.33 -7.94 -0.59
C HIS A 58 2.53 -6.51 -0.12
N VAL A 59 1.45 -5.80 0.11
CA VAL A 59 1.51 -4.40 0.52
C VAL A 59 0.38 -4.04 1.46
N VAL A 60 0.69 -3.20 2.44
CA VAL A 60 -0.29 -2.59 3.34
C VAL A 60 -0.32 -1.11 3.01
N ILE A 61 -1.51 -0.58 2.74
CA ILE A 61 -1.69 0.84 2.40
C ILE A 61 -2.52 1.49 3.49
N LYS A 62 -1.92 2.47 4.17
CA LYS A 62 -2.60 3.29 5.19
C LYS A 62 -2.93 4.64 4.59
N ALA A 63 -4.19 4.99 4.57
CA ALA A 63 -4.67 6.24 4.02
C ALA A 63 -4.82 7.28 5.13
N MET A 64 -4.00 8.31 5.10
CA MET A 64 -4.20 9.50 5.94
C MET A 64 -4.95 10.57 5.16
N THR A 65 -5.31 10.27 3.94
CA THR A 65 -6.14 11.07 3.03
C THR A 65 -6.88 10.12 2.11
N GLU A 66 -7.70 10.63 1.20
CA GLU A 66 -8.39 9.78 0.23
C GLU A 66 -7.40 9.13 -0.73
N VAL A 67 -7.49 7.82 -0.91
CA VAL A 67 -6.60 7.07 -1.79
C VAL A 67 -7.41 6.19 -2.73
N LEU A 68 -7.14 6.32 -4.03
CA LEU A 68 -7.65 5.40 -5.04
C LEU A 68 -6.54 4.37 -5.33
N ILE A 69 -6.82 3.11 -5.05
CA ILE A 69 -5.88 2.03 -5.35
C ILE A 69 -6.25 1.48 -6.71
N SER A 70 -5.32 1.55 -7.65
CA SER A 70 -5.55 1.21 -9.04
C SER A 70 -4.75 -0.02 -9.44
N SER A 71 -5.41 -0.97 -10.11
CA SER A 71 -4.78 -2.11 -10.73
C SER A 71 -5.32 -2.24 -12.15
N PRO A 72 -4.71 -1.52 -13.13
CA PRO A 72 -5.30 -1.43 -14.46
C PRO A 72 -5.28 -2.74 -15.25
N ASN A 73 -4.36 -3.63 -14.96
CA ASN A 73 -4.17 -4.84 -15.75
C ASN A 73 -4.66 -6.11 -15.06
N GLU A 74 -4.69 -6.13 -13.73
CA GLU A 74 -5.11 -7.29 -12.94
C GLU A 74 -6.31 -6.94 -12.09
N LYS A 75 -7.20 -7.90 -11.88
CA LYS A 75 -8.37 -7.66 -11.04
C LYS A 75 -8.05 -7.71 -9.56
N ILE A 76 -8.78 -6.94 -8.79
CA ILE A 76 -8.78 -6.97 -7.33
C ILE A 76 -10.05 -7.70 -6.90
N ASP A 77 -9.90 -8.78 -6.14
CA ASP A 77 -11.03 -9.62 -5.69
C ASP A 77 -11.95 -10.04 -6.84
N ASP A 78 -11.37 -10.33 -8.01
CA ASP A 78 -12.03 -10.79 -9.24
C ASP A 78 -12.90 -9.74 -9.95
N ASP A 79 -13.28 -8.67 -9.29
CA ASP A 79 -14.31 -7.76 -9.82
C ASP A 79 -13.83 -6.35 -10.12
N TYR A 80 -12.77 -5.88 -9.47
CA TYR A 80 -12.43 -4.45 -9.50
C TYR A 80 -11.08 -4.21 -10.15
N ASN A 81 -10.95 -3.07 -10.84
CA ASN A 81 -9.66 -2.55 -11.26
C ASN A 81 -9.22 -1.36 -10.39
N GLU A 82 -10.11 -0.90 -9.52
CA GLU A 82 -9.76 0.16 -8.57
C GLU A 82 -10.66 0.08 -7.34
N ILE A 83 -10.12 0.50 -6.22
CA ILE A 83 -10.88 0.63 -4.98
C ILE A 83 -10.53 1.95 -4.33
N LEU A 84 -11.53 2.60 -3.77
CA LEU A 84 -11.35 3.87 -3.07
C LEU A 84 -11.35 3.64 -1.58
N ILE A 85 -10.32 4.13 -0.89
CA ILE A 85 -10.28 4.10 0.56
C ILE A 85 -10.25 5.53 1.10
N GLN A 86 -10.95 5.73 2.19
CA GLN A 86 -11.11 7.04 2.81
C GLN A 86 -10.04 7.26 3.87
N LYS A 87 -9.91 8.52 4.28
CA LYS A 87 -9.00 8.88 5.36
C LYS A 87 -9.24 8.01 6.59
N GLY A 88 -8.19 7.43 7.12
CA GLY A 88 -8.23 6.55 8.28
C GLY A 88 -8.27 5.07 7.93
N ALA A 89 -8.57 4.73 6.69
CA ALA A 89 -8.64 3.33 6.28
C ALA A 89 -7.26 2.71 6.10
N CYS A 90 -7.21 1.41 6.23
CA CYS A 90 -6.01 0.62 5.99
C CYS A 90 -6.40 -0.65 5.26
N VAL A 91 -5.64 -1.05 4.27
CA VAL A 91 -5.92 -2.25 3.50
C VAL A 91 -4.63 -3.05 3.30
N GLU A 92 -4.72 -4.36 3.47
CA GLU A 92 -3.63 -5.27 3.18
C GLU A 92 -3.98 -6.08 1.94
N MET A 93 -3.08 -6.11 0.97
CA MET A 93 -3.32 -6.75 -0.32
C MET A 93 -2.17 -7.67 -0.69
N ARG A 94 -2.50 -8.74 -1.41
CA ARG A 94 -1.52 -9.69 -1.88
C ARG A 94 -1.80 -10.08 -3.31
N PHE A 95 -0.74 -10.15 -4.12
CA PHE A 95 -0.81 -10.61 -5.50
C PHE A 95 -0.53 -12.10 -5.56
N VAL A 96 -1.49 -12.86 -6.10
CA VAL A 96 -1.39 -14.32 -6.23
C VAL A 96 -1.93 -14.71 -7.59
N ILE A 97 -1.11 -15.33 -8.41
CA ILE A 97 -1.47 -15.90 -9.72
C ILE A 97 -2.38 -14.96 -10.51
N ASN A 98 -1.80 -13.85 -10.94
CA ASN A 98 -2.42 -12.84 -11.82
C ASN A 98 -3.59 -12.05 -11.23
N LYS A 99 -3.77 -12.08 -9.92
CA LYS A 99 -4.86 -11.31 -9.27
C LYS A 99 -4.41 -10.74 -7.95
N TRP A 100 -5.00 -9.60 -7.58
CA TRP A 100 -4.84 -9.01 -6.27
C TRP A 100 -5.99 -9.43 -5.36
N TYR A 101 -5.68 -9.71 -4.12
CA TYR A 101 -6.66 -10.05 -3.10
C TYR A 101 -6.54 -9.11 -1.91
N ILE A 102 -7.68 -8.65 -1.41
CA ILE A 102 -7.73 -7.91 -0.16
C ILE A 102 -7.76 -8.94 0.96
N LEU A 103 -6.69 -8.99 1.75
CA LEU A 103 -6.60 -9.96 2.85
C LEU A 103 -7.24 -9.45 4.12
N SER A 104 -7.10 -8.14 4.39
CA SER A 104 -7.72 -7.51 5.53
C SER A 104 -7.93 -6.03 5.22
N SER A 105 -8.92 -5.43 5.86
CA SER A 105 -9.20 -4.01 5.70
C SER A 105 -9.79 -3.48 6.99
N ASP A 106 -9.47 -2.21 7.29
CA ASP A 106 -10.01 -1.48 8.42
C ASP A 106 -10.46 -0.12 7.92
N GLY A 107 -11.71 0.23 8.17
CA GLY A 107 -12.27 1.48 7.70
C GLY A 107 -12.63 1.51 6.23
N LEU A 108 -12.62 0.37 5.53
CA LEU A 108 -13.06 0.28 4.14
C LEU A 108 -14.58 0.38 4.11
N LYS A 109 -15.07 1.30 3.30
CA LYS A 109 -16.52 1.48 3.16
C LYS A 109 -17.07 0.57 2.08
N ASN A 110 -18.05 -0.22 2.45
CA ASN A 110 -18.85 -0.91 1.47
C ASN A 110 -19.96 0.04 1.02
N SER A 111 -19.97 0.34 -0.20
CA SER A 111 -21.02 1.15 -0.78
C SER A 111 -22.06 0.27 -1.43
#